data_d6d98bfa1ad7c78d246d218c77708798
#
_entry.id   d6d98bfa1ad7c78d246d218c77708798
#
_cell.length_a   1.000
_cell.length_b   1.000
_cell.length_c   1.000
_cell.angle_alpha   90.00
_cell.angle_beta   90.00
_cell.angle_gamma   90.00
#
_symmetry.space_group_name_H-M   'P 1'
#
loop_
_entity.id
_entity.type
_entity.pdbx_description
1 polymer ?
#
loop_
_entity_poly.entity_id
_entity_poly.type
_entity_poly.pdbx_seq_one_letter_code
_entity_poly.pdbx_strand_id
1 'polypeptide(L)'
;MQNVIPFNRESFGQLLSKKFLLVIVISIPSAIVADFFKVPLAWMIGPMIATSLIALKGFQVIMPRLALSSILIILGLHIGNYIDQNLLNQMVNWIWTTIIMFFYIVISILIVSKYLQKFSDYKEKTSIFSAAPGALGPLMILAEYEKSDLSQVATAHLIRLIIIITLFPFIIVSLYPT
;
A
#
# COMPACT_ATOMS: atom_id res chain seq x y z
N MET A 1 -12.47 14.20 17.04
CA MET A 1 -13.22 14.03 15.77
C MET A 1 -12.89 15.20 14.87
N GLN A 2 -11.83 15.11 14.07
CA GLN A 2 -11.47 16.20 13.14
C GLN A 2 -12.28 16.05 11.86
N ASN A 3 -12.84 17.19 11.44
CA ASN A 3 -13.75 17.43 10.32
C ASN A 3 -13.59 16.47 9.14
N VAL A 4 -14.64 15.70 8.90
CA VAL A 4 -14.78 14.66 7.87
C VAL A 4 -15.04 15.24 6.46
N ILE A 5 -15.05 16.56 6.29
CA ILE A 5 -15.34 17.17 4.98
C ILE A 5 -14.03 17.48 4.25
N PRO A 6 -13.64 16.68 3.22
CA PRO A 6 -12.38 16.87 2.49
C PRO A 6 -12.38 18.11 1.57
N PHE A 7 -13.52 18.76 1.37
CA PHE A 7 -13.71 19.87 0.43
C PHE A 7 -13.78 21.22 1.16
N ASN A 8 -12.68 21.67 1.76
CA ASN A 8 -12.55 23.02 2.31
C ASN A 8 -11.54 23.82 1.47
N ARG A 9 -11.65 25.18 1.46
CA ARG A 9 -10.71 26.07 0.77
C ARG A 9 -9.25 25.84 1.15
N GLU A 10 -8.96 25.47 2.37
CA GLU A 10 -7.62 25.09 2.84
C GLU A 10 -7.09 23.82 2.16
N SER A 11 -7.97 22.87 1.86
CA SER A 11 -7.60 21.63 1.17
C SER A 11 -7.21 21.87 -0.29
N PHE A 12 -7.83 22.86 -0.96
CA PHE A 12 -7.42 23.28 -2.29
C PHE A 12 -6.06 23.99 -2.28
N GLY A 13 -5.79 24.81 -1.25
CA GLY A 13 -4.46 25.43 -1.08
C GLY A 13 -3.32 24.41 -0.91
N GLN A 14 -3.62 23.27 -0.31
CA GLN A 14 -2.64 22.18 -0.16
C GLN A 14 -2.26 21.51 -1.49
N LEU A 15 -3.16 21.46 -2.49
CA LEU A 15 -2.86 20.96 -3.84
C LEU A 15 -1.84 21.85 -4.58
N LEU A 16 -1.82 23.15 -4.27
CA LEU A 16 -0.87 24.12 -4.82
C LEU A 16 0.37 24.27 -3.95
N SER A 17 0.51 23.47 -2.90
CA SER A 17 1.69 23.53 -2.04
C SER A 17 2.95 23.18 -2.81
N LYS A 18 4.03 23.96 -2.59
CA LYS A 18 5.35 23.69 -3.20
C LYS A 18 5.83 22.26 -2.96
N LYS A 19 5.49 21.68 -1.79
CA LYS A 19 5.85 20.30 -1.41
C LYS A 19 5.14 19.27 -2.27
N PHE A 20 3.85 19.46 -2.53
CA PHE A 20 3.07 18.54 -3.38
C PHE A 20 3.46 18.68 -4.86
N LEU A 21 3.64 19.91 -5.35
CA LEU A 21 4.12 20.16 -6.72
C LEU A 21 5.50 19.52 -6.96
N LEU A 22 6.40 19.61 -5.99
CA LEU A 22 7.70 18.94 -6.04
C LEU A 22 7.56 17.43 -6.17
N VAL A 23 6.65 16.82 -5.41
CA VAL A 23 6.36 15.37 -5.52
C VAL A 23 5.91 15.01 -6.93
N ILE A 24 5.00 15.78 -7.53
CA ILE A 24 4.51 15.55 -8.90
C ILE A 24 5.65 15.70 -9.92
N VAL A 25 6.42 16.80 -9.83
CA VAL A 25 7.54 17.11 -10.75
C VAL A 25 8.61 16.02 -10.73
N ILE A 26 8.77 15.32 -9.63
CA ILE A 26 9.75 14.25 -9.49
C ILE A 26 9.15 12.90 -9.87
N SER A 27 7.89 12.66 -9.52
CA SER A 27 7.22 11.38 -9.78
C SER A 27 7.03 11.12 -11.27
N ILE A 28 6.61 12.12 -12.05
CA ILE A 28 6.35 11.92 -13.47
C ILE A 28 7.62 11.59 -14.27
N PRO A 29 8.72 12.37 -14.17
CA PRO A 29 9.95 12.03 -14.88
C PRO A 29 10.54 10.67 -14.43
N SER A 30 10.46 10.34 -13.15
CA SER A 30 10.97 9.06 -12.66
C SER A 30 10.17 7.86 -13.19
N ALA A 31 8.85 8.02 -13.36
CA ALA A 31 8.02 7.00 -14.02
C ALA A 31 8.41 6.82 -15.50
N ILE A 32 8.61 7.93 -16.23
CA ILE A 32 9.02 7.91 -17.64
C ILE A 32 10.41 7.26 -17.79
N VAL A 33 11.35 7.60 -16.92
CA VAL A 33 12.69 6.98 -16.93
C VAL A 33 12.59 5.47 -16.66
N ALA A 34 11.81 5.05 -15.65
CA ALA A 34 11.61 3.64 -15.37
C ALA A 34 10.93 2.90 -16.55
N ASP A 35 9.99 3.55 -17.25
CA ASP A 35 9.30 3.01 -18.42
C ASP A 35 10.27 2.86 -19.60
N PHE A 36 11.14 3.83 -19.81
CA PHE A 36 12.20 3.75 -20.84
C PHE A 36 13.12 2.55 -20.62
N PHE A 37 13.44 2.21 -19.37
CA PHE A 37 14.20 1.01 -19.02
C PHE A 37 13.36 -0.27 -19.00
N LYS A 38 12.10 -0.22 -19.45
CA LYS A 38 11.16 -1.36 -19.44
C LYS A 38 11.02 -2.03 -18.07
N VAL A 39 11.10 -1.23 -16.99
CA VAL A 39 10.88 -1.73 -15.63
C VAL A 39 9.41 -2.13 -15.49
N PRO A 40 9.10 -3.35 -15.04
CA PRO A 40 7.71 -3.74 -14.78
C PRO A 40 7.07 -2.78 -13.79
N LEU A 41 5.81 -2.39 -14.01
CA LEU A 41 5.11 -1.40 -13.18
C LEU A 41 5.88 -0.07 -13.03
N ALA A 42 6.50 0.42 -14.10
CA ALA A 42 7.35 1.61 -14.11
C ALA A 42 6.67 2.84 -13.46
N TRP A 43 5.38 3.04 -13.72
CA TRP A 43 4.57 4.12 -13.16
C TRP A 43 4.34 4.01 -11.65
N MET A 44 4.66 2.90 -11.04
CA MET A 44 4.60 2.68 -9.60
C MET A 44 5.99 2.65 -8.96
N ILE A 45 6.91 1.88 -9.55
CA ILE A 45 8.27 1.70 -9.02
C ILE A 45 9.11 2.97 -9.17
N GLY A 46 9.03 3.66 -10.32
CA GLY A 46 9.79 4.90 -10.58
C GLY A 46 9.51 5.98 -9.54
N PRO A 47 8.25 6.43 -9.37
CA PRO A 47 7.89 7.40 -8.34
C PRO A 47 8.21 6.94 -6.92
N MET A 48 8.00 5.66 -6.60
CA MET A 48 8.29 5.09 -5.28
C MET A 48 9.77 5.26 -4.91
N ILE A 49 10.69 4.88 -5.82
CA ILE A 49 12.13 5.02 -5.59
C ILE A 49 12.51 6.49 -5.48
N ALA A 50 12.06 7.32 -6.42
CA ALA A 50 12.44 8.74 -6.46
C ALA A 50 11.96 9.51 -5.23
N THR A 51 10.70 9.32 -4.81
CA THR A 51 10.15 9.97 -3.61
C THR A 51 10.80 9.45 -2.33
N SER A 52 11.16 8.17 -2.27
CA SER A 52 11.90 7.60 -1.13
C SER A 52 13.30 8.22 -1.00
N LEU A 53 14.03 8.34 -2.11
CA LEU A 53 15.37 8.96 -2.10
C LEU A 53 15.34 10.43 -1.64
N ILE A 54 14.30 11.16 -2.01
CA ILE A 54 14.13 12.57 -1.60
C ILE A 54 13.73 12.65 -0.14
N ALA A 55 12.86 11.74 0.33
CA ALA A 55 12.50 11.65 1.74
C ALA A 55 13.73 11.35 2.62
N LEU A 56 14.63 10.47 2.17
CA LEU A 56 15.90 10.20 2.86
C LEU A 56 16.84 11.42 2.93
N LYS A 57 16.74 12.34 1.98
CA LYS A 57 17.45 13.63 2.02
C LYS A 57 16.79 14.68 2.92
N GLY A 58 15.74 14.30 3.67
CA GLY A 58 15.06 15.17 4.62
C GLY A 58 13.93 16.02 4.03
N PHE A 59 13.57 15.84 2.76
CA PHE A 59 12.42 16.54 2.18
C PHE A 59 11.12 15.86 2.63
N GLN A 60 10.17 16.67 3.09
CA GLN A 60 8.86 16.17 3.49
C GLN A 60 8.02 15.88 2.25
N VAL A 61 7.75 14.61 2.02
CA VAL A 61 6.79 14.15 1.00
C VAL A 61 5.39 14.23 1.61
N ILE A 62 4.54 15.10 1.06
CA ILE A 62 3.19 15.33 1.57
C ILE A 62 2.19 15.01 0.48
N MET A 63 1.20 14.18 0.82
CA MET A 63 0.03 13.89 -0.02
C MET A 63 -1.18 14.66 0.55
N PRO A 64 -1.72 15.66 -0.18
CA PRO A 64 -2.92 16.36 0.26
C PRO A 64 -4.10 15.41 0.39
N ARG A 65 -4.89 15.57 1.46
CA ARG A 65 -6.08 14.73 1.69
C ARG A 65 -7.08 14.78 0.53
N LEU A 66 -7.24 15.95 -0.08
CA LEU A 66 -8.14 16.12 -1.22
C LEU A 66 -7.68 15.27 -2.42
N ALA A 67 -6.38 15.29 -2.76
CA ALA A 67 -5.83 14.45 -3.83
C ALA A 67 -6.03 12.96 -3.54
N LEU A 68 -5.74 12.53 -2.32
CA LEU A 68 -5.95 11.14 -1.89
C LEU A 68 -7.43 10.73 -2.00
N SER A 69 -8.35 11.57 -1.50
CA SER A 69 -9.79 11.28 -1.58
C SER A 69 -10.28 11.21 -3.03
N SER A 70 -9.82 12.11 -3.89
CA SER A 70 -10.18 12.10 -5.31
C SER A 70 -9.71 10.83 -6.01
N ILE A 71 -8.48 10.41 -5.75
CA ILE A 71 -7.93 9.14 -6.30
C ILE A 71 -8.74 7.94 -5.80
N LEU A 72 -9.09 7.90 -4.51
CA LEU A 72 -9.89 6.80 -3.95
C LEU A 72 -11.31 6.75 -4.54
N ILE A 73 -11.93 7.91 -4.81
CA ILE A 73 -13.25 7.97 -5.47
C ILE A 73 -13.14 7.44 -6.90
N ILE A 74 -12.15 7.90 -7.68
CA ILE A 74 -11.93 7.43 -9.05
C ILE A 74 -11.67 5.93 -9.07
N LEU A 75 -10.84 5.44 -8.16
CA LEU A 75 -10.54 4.01 -8.03
C LEU A 75 -11.80 3.21 -7.67
N GLY A 76 -12.61 3.70 -6.74
CA GLY A 76 -13.87 3.06 -6.37
C GLY A 76 -14.86 2.99 -7.55
N LEU A 77 -15.01 4.08 -8.31
CA LEU A 77 -15.83 4.11 -9.51
C LEU A 77 -15.31 3.13 -10.58
N HIS A 78 -13.99 3.08 -10.77
CA HIS A 78 -13.37 2.16 -11.72
C HIS A 78 -13.63 0.70 -11.33
N ILE A 79 -13.41 0.34 -10.08
CA ILE A 79 -13.70 -1.01 -9.56
C ILE A 79 -15.19 -1.34 -9.67
N GLY A 80 -16.05 -0.36 -9.34
CA GLY A 80 -17.51 -0.52 -9.42
C GLY A 80 -18.01 -0.88 -10.83
N ASN A 81 -17.35 -0.37 -11.87
CA ASN A 81 -17.71 -0.70 -13.26
C ASN A 81 -17.45 -2.15 -13.66
N TYR A 82 -16.66 -2.90 -12.89
CA TYR A 82 -16.46 -4.33 -13.14
C TYR A 82 -17.53 -5.21 -12.49
N ILE A 83 -18.42 -4.63 -11.68
CA ILE A 83 -19.49 -5.38 -11.02
C ILE A 83 -20.66 -5.51 -12.02
N ASP A 84 -20.72 -6.62 -12.69
CA ASP A 84 -21.80 -7.00 -13.60
C ASP A 84 -22.54 -8.26 -13.12
N GLN A 85 -23.61 -8.65 -13.84
CA GLN A 85 -24.40 -9.83 -13.51
C GLN A 85 -23.58 -11.12 -13.60
N ASN A 86 -22.61 -11.19 -14.50
CA ASN A 86 -21.74 -12.35 -14.63
C ASN A 86 -20.84 -12.53 -13.42
N LEU A 87 -20.31 -11.43 -12.89
CA LEU A 87 -19.50 -11.44 -11.66
C LEU A 87 -20.32 -11.90 -10.47
N LEU A 88 -21.55 -11.43 -10.33
CA LEU A 88 -22.46 -11.87 -9.26
C LEU A 88 -22.75 -13.37 -9.33
N ASN A 89 -22.97 -13.92 -10.54
CA ASN A 89 -23.18 -15.36 -10.74
C ASN A 89 -21.92 -16.18 -10.42
N GLN A 90 -20.74 -15.64 -10.66
CA GLN A 90 -19.47 -16.30 -10.37
C GLN A 90 -19.11 -16.27 -8.87
N MET A 91 -19.66 -15.35 -8.08
CA MET A 91 -19.38 -15.27 -6.64
C MET A 91 -19.68 -16.56 -5.89
N VAL A 92 -20.70 -17.30 -6.33
CA VAL A 92 -21.06 -18.61 -5.74
C VAL A 92 -19.90 -19.61 -5.92
N ASN A 93 -19.23 -19.57 -7.07
CA ASN A 93 -18.09 -20.46 -7.36
C ASN A 93 -16.84 -20.07 -6.56
N TRP A 94 -16.75 -18.83 -6.05
CA TRP A 94 -15.60 -18.35 -5.29
C TRP A 94 -15.65 -18.68 -3.79
N ILE A 95 -16.75 -19.26 -3.31
CA ILE A 95 -16.91 -19.59 -1.89
C ILE A 95 -15.75 -20.46 -1.42
N TRP A 96 -15.42 -21.52 -2.15
CA TRP A 96 -14.31 -22.40 -1.80
C TRP A 96 -12.96 -21.71 -1.79
N THR A 97 -12.70 -20.88 -2.80
CA THR A 97 -11.47 -20.07 -2.88
C THR A 97 -11.39 -19.09 -1.72
N THR A 98 -12.49 -18.46 -1.34
CA THR A 98 -12.57 -17.54 -0.21
C THR A 98 -12.28 -18.24 1.12
N ILE A 99 -12.83 -19.44 1.33
CA ILE A 99 -12.57 -20.23 2.53
C ILE A 99 -11.09 -20.62 2.60
N ILE A 100 -10.53 -21.13 1.51
CA ILE A 100 -9.10 -21.49 1.44
C ILE A 100 -8.23 -20.26 1.71
N MET A 101 -8.55 -19.12 1.12
CA MET A 101 -7.82 -17.87 1.33
C MET A 101 -7.88 -17.42 2.79
N PHE A 102 -9.03 -17.57 3.45
CA PHE A 102 -9.18 -17.24 4.87
C PHE A 102 -8.22 -18.07 5.73
N PHE A 103 -8.23 -19.39 5.55
CA PHE A 103 -7.32 -20.28 6.29
C PHE A 103 -5.85 -19.99 5.97
N TYR A 104 -5.53 -19.73 4.71
CA TYR A 104 -4.17 -19.35 4.31
C TYR A 104 -3.70 -18.08 5.03
N ILE A 105 -4.54 -17.04 5.10
CA ILE A 105 -4.22 -15.79 5.79
C ILE A 105 -3.96 -16.04 7.28
N VAL A 106 -4.84 -16.80 7.96
CA VAL A 106 -4.68 -17.10 9.39
C VAL A 106 -3.39 -17.87 9.64
N ILE A 107 -3.13 -18.92 8.87
CA ILE A 107 -1.91 -19.73 8.99
C ILE A 107 -0.67 -18.89 8.72
N SER A 108 -0.71 -18.05 7.69
CA SER A 108 0.40 -17.15 7.33
C SER A 108 0.72 -16.17 8.47
N ILE A 109 -0.31 -15.55 9.08
CA ILE A 109 -0.11 -14.66 10.23
C ILE A 109 0.55 -15.41 11.37
N LEU A 110 0.08 -16.61 11.70
CA LEU A 110 0.64 -17.40 12.80
C LEU A 110 2.10 -17.79 12.56
N ILE A 111 2.44 -18.23 11.35
CA ILE A 111 3.80 -18.62 10.99
C ILE A 111 4.73 -17.41 11.04
N VAL A 112 4.36 -16.30 10.37
CA VAL A 112 5.20 -15.09 10.30
C VAL A 112 5.32 -14.44 11.67
N SER A 113 4.24 -14.39 12.46
CA SER A 113 4.29 -13.85 13.81
C SER A 113 5.26 -14.63 14.70
N LYS A 114 5.21 -15.97 14.69
CA LYS A 114 6.16 -16.81 15.43
C LYS A 114 7.60 -16.63 14.95
N TYR A 115 7.79 -16.48 13.63
CA TYR A 115 9.11 -16.20 13.07
C TYR A 115 9.67 -14.88 13.60
N LEU A 116 8.88 -13.80 13.58
CA LEU A 116 9.29 -12.48 14.08
C LEU A 116 9.60 -12.50 15.58
N GLN A 117 8.81 -13.23 16.39
CA GLN A 117 9.09 -13.40 17.81
C GLN A 117 10.41 -14.14 18.06
N LYS A 118 10.69 -15.17 17.27
CA LYS A 118 11.87 -16.04 17.48
C LYS A 118 13.18 -15.42 16.99
N PHE A 119 13.14 -14.66 15.89
CA PHE A 119 14.34 -14.18 15.18
C PHE A 119 14.57 -12.68 15.24
N SER A 120 13.56 -11.89 15.69
CA SER A 120 13.63 -10.43 15.65
C SER A 120 13.18 -9.77 16.96
N ASP A 121 13.04 -10.54 18.05
CA ASP A 121 12.65 -10.06 19.39
C ASP A 121 11.36 -9.21 19.42
N TYR A 122 10.44 -9.48 18.51
CA TYR A 122 9.13 -8.82 18.51
C TYR A 122 8.27 -9.35 19.65
N LYS A 123 7.61 -8.43 20.36
CA LYS A 123 6.57 -8.81 21.30
C LYS A 123 5.38 -9.46 20.59
N GLU A 124 4.64 -10.33 21.28
CA GLU A 124 3.54 -11.10 20.71
C GLU A 124 2.55 -10.25 19.91
N LYS A 125 2.00 -9.19 20.52
CA LYS A 125 1.04 -8.30 19.85
C LYS A 125 1.67 -7.59 18.64
N THR A 126 2.88 -7.05 18.79
CA THR A 126 3.59 -6.38 17.72
C THR A 126 3.85 -7.32 16.53
N SER A 127 4.22 -8.58 16.80
CA SER A 127 4.47 -9.56 15.74
C SER A 127 3.21 -9.94 14.97
N ILE A 128 2.06 -10.06 15.65
CA ILE A 128 0.78 -10.34 15.01
C ILE A 128 0.38 -9.19 14.07
N PHE A 129 0.44 -7.94 14.53
CA PHE A 129 0.14 -6.78 13.70
C PHE A 129 1.14 -6.60 12.54
N SER A 130 2.42 -6.91 12.77
CA SER A 130 3.44 -6.89 11.71
C SER A 130 3.23 -7.96 10.65
N ALA A 131 2.72 -9.12 11.03
CA ALA A 131 2.42 -10.24 10.12
C ALA A 131 1.10 -10.05 9.38
N ALA A 132 0.12 -9.33 9.96
CA ALA A 132 -1.22 -9.22 9.40
C ALA A 132 -1.21 -8.53 8.02
N PRO A 133 -1.83 -9.11 6.98
CA PRO A 133 -2.07 -8.43 5.72
C PRO A 133 -3.20 -7.42 5.87
N GLY A 134 -3.10 -6.28 5.21
CA GLY A 134 -4.19 -5.30 5.22
C GLY A 134 -3.74 -3.86 4.96
N ALA A 135 -4.69 -2.93 5.06
CA ALA A 135 -4.43 -1.52 4.93
C ALA A 135 -3.69 -1.00 6.17
N LEU A 136 -2.52 -0.39 5.96
CA LEU A 136 -1.66 0.09 7.05
C LEU A 136 -2.39 1.04 8.01
N GLY A 137 -3.24 1.95 7.50
CA GLY A 137 -3.94 2.95 8.33
C GLY A 137 -4.81 2.33 9.43
N PRO A 138 -5.83 1.53 9.13
CA PRO A 138 -6.64 0.83 10.12
C PRO A 138 -5.83 -0.10 11.02
N LEU A 139 -4.82 -0.77 10.47
CA LEU A 139 -3.95 -1.66 11.23
C LEU A 139 -3.15 -0.90 12.29
N MET A 140 -2.63 0.28 11.95
CA MET A 140 -1.89 1.12 12.88
C MET A 140 -2.76 1.64 14.04
N ILE A 141 -4.02 2.00 13.77
CA ILE A 141 -4.96 2.43 14.81
C ILE A 141 -5.20 1.28 15.81
N LEU A 142 -5.39 0.06 15.31
CA LEU A 142 -5.61 -1.10 16.16
C LEU A 142 -4.34 -1.49 16.94
N ALA A 143 -3.18 -1.41 16.30
CA ALA A 143 -1.89 -1.66 16.93
C ALA A 143 -1.58 -0.65 18.06
N GLU A 144 -1.96 0.62 17.87
CA GLU A 144 -1.85 1.67 18.89
C GLU A 144 -2.75 1.37 20.09
N TYR A 145 -4.00 1.00 19.85
CA TYR A 145 -4.95 0.61 20.90
C TYR A 145 -4.42 -0.56 21.74
N GLU A 146 -3.80 -1.54 21.10
CA GLU A 146 -3.21 -2.71 21.73
C GLU A 146 -1.80 -2.45 22.32
N LYS A 147 -1.33 -1.20 22.31
CA LYS A 147 -0.01 -0.77 22.83
C LYS A 147 1.17 -1.53 22.20
N SER A 148 1.06 -1.84 20.91
CA SER A 148 2.11 -2.45 20.12
C SER A 148 3.16 -1.41 19.69
N ASP A 149 4.35 -1.87 19.32
CA ASP A 149 5.37 -0.99 18.76
C ASP A 149 5.02 -0.62 17.30
N LEU A 150 4.50 0.61 17.15
CA LEU A 150 4.04 1.13 15.86
C LEU A 150 5.17 1.24 14.83
N SER A 151 6.40 1.52 15.29
CA SER A 151 7.56 1.63 14.40
C SER A 151 7.90 0.28 13.79
N GLN A 152 7.92 -0.77 14.60
CA GLN A 152 8.17 -2.13 14.13
C GLN A 152 7.06 -2.62 13.20
N VAL A 153 5.78 -2.36 13.52
CA VAL A 153 4.64 -2.72 12.68
C VAL A 153 4.72 -2.00 11.33
N ALA A 154 4.95 -0.68 11.33
CA ALA A 154 5.06 0.10 10.11
C ALA A 154 6.25 -0.36 9.25
N THR A 155 7.42 -0.58 9.85
CA THR A 155 8.64 -0.99 9.16
C THR A 155 8.45 -2.36 8.49
N ALA A 156 7.92 -3.35 9.21
CA ALA A 156 7.65 -4.68 8.66
C ALA A 156 6.67 -4.62 7.47
N HIS A 157 5.63 -3.79 7.60
CA HIS A 157 4.64 -3.59 6.54
C HIS A 157 5.23 -2.92 5.30
N LEU A 158 6.04 -1.87 5.49
CA LEU A 158 6.72 -1.17 4.40
C LEU A 158 7.72 -2.07 3.68
N ILE A 159 8.55 -2.83 4.40
CA ILE A 159 9.51 -3.77 3.81
C ILE A 159 8.76 -4.80 2.95
N ARG A 160 7.69 -5.38 3.46
CA ARG A 160 6.86 -6.33 2.72
C ARG A 160 6.30 -5.71 1.43
N LEU A 161 5.76 -4.49 1.50
CA LEU A 161 5.24 -3.79 0.33
C LEU A 161 6.33 -3.53 -0.71
N ILE A 162 7.50 -3.05 -0.28
CA ILE A 162 8.64 -2.79 -1.18
C ILE A 162 9.05 -4.09 -1.89
N ILE A 163 9.18 -5.19 -1.14
CA ILE A 163 9.55 -6.49 -1.72
C ILE A 163 8.50 -6.96 -2.73
N ILE A 164 7.21 -6.93 -2.38
CA ILE A 164 6.15 -7.38 -3.26
C ILE A 164 6.09 -6.51 -4.53
N ILE A 165 6.09 -5.19 -4.38
CA ILE A 165 5.97 -4.26 -5.51
C ILE A 165 7.19 -4.34 -6.43
N THR A 166 8.39 -4.54 -5.88
CA THR A 166 9.62 -4.55 -6.66
C THR A 166 9.91 -5.94 -7.24
N LEU A 167 9.85 -6.98 -6.40
CA LEU A 167 10.31 -8.32 -6.79
C LEU A 167 9.27 -9.11 -7.58
N PHE A 168 8.00 -9.04 -7.19
CA PHE A 168 6.94 -9.87 -7.77
C PHE A 168 6.71 -9.62 -9.26
N PRO A 169 6.68 -8.38 -9.78
CA PRO A 169 6.56 -8.12 -11.22
C PRO A 169 7.70 -8.70 -12.04
N PHE A 170 8.94 -8.65 -11.53
CA PHE A 170 10.09 -9.24 -12.23
C PHE A 170 9.97 -10.76 -12.31
N ILE A 171 9.50 -11.41 -11.25
CA ILE A 171 9.26 -12.85 -11.25
C ILE A 171 8.20 -13.22 -12.28
N ILE A 172 7.08 -12.48 -12.33
CA ILE A 172 6.00 -12.76 -13.30
C ILE A 172 6.50 -12.60 -14.73
N VAL A 173 7.18 -11.49 -15.05
CA VAL A 173 7.70 -11.24 -16.40
C VAL A 173 8.74 -12.31 -16.80
N SER A 174 9.54 -12.80 -15.85
CA SER A 174 10.50 -13.89 -16.11
C SER A 174 9.85 -15.23 -16.36
N LEU A 175 8.71 -15.51 -15.70
CA LEU A 175 7.99 -16.78 -15.86
C LEU A 175 7.05 -16.78 -17.10
N TYR A 176 6.56 -15.62 -17.50
CA TYR A 176 5.67 -15.43 -18.63
C TYR A 176 6.22 -14.34 -19.56
N PRO A 177 7.31 -14.62 -20.30
CA PRO A 177 7.83 -13.66 -21.27
C PRO A 177 6.78 -13.47 -22.37
N THR A 178 6.26 -12.23 -22.48
CA THR A 178 5.32 -11.80 -23.54
C THR A 178 6.07 -11.49 -24.81
#